data_2d701f560449cc85b0ece4c4fd4fa277
#
_entry.id   2d701f560449cc85b0ece4c4fd4fa277
#
_cell.length_a   1.000
_cell.length_b   1.000
_cell.length_c   1.000
_cell.angle_alpha   90.00
_cell.angle_beta   90.00
_cell.angle_gamma   90.00
#
_symmetry.space_group_name_H-M   'P 1'
#
loop_
_entity.id
_entity.type
_entity.pdbx_description
1 polymer ?
#
loop_
_entity_poly.entity_id
_entity_poly.type
_entity_poly.pdbx_seq_one_letter_code
_entity_poly.pdbx_strand_id
1 'polypeptide(L)'
;MATTLKQIQTQRQKLAPRQLLQTRLLQLNTVNLEQTILKELEQNPVLEQVEPDVPEEAEKEETSVDDIDISQEDMYSDETTYYFQQERKEMPLPDRHTLLEDVIEQLRDTDLNDAEQEIAEEILWNTNERGYLDTELILIADRLGMEEEDLEPILHVVQRLKPKGFGSRNLKECLTIQFEDEIGSLAYKIVTEYFDDFMHKRYEKIQFRLKCSKDDLHDTVEHISHLNPRPGEGYADKFQTVIPDVIVKEDGNDWLITTNDGGLPELRVNREYEQTIQDEHYDVKAKKFIKEKLDSANWFIEAVKQRRVTMVNVMRSIIGFQPEWFSGDMNFLRPLKLQDVADQIHMDISTISRSTRGKFVDTPYGIFELKHFFTDAIELHDGQILGTFVIKRALEKIISSEDKHQPLSDDALVEKLMEAGYVLARRTVAKYRDQLGFSVARLRKEI
;
A
#
# COMPACT_ATOMS: atom_id res chain seq x y z
N MET A 1 10.59 -49.32 -40.79
CA MET A 1 10.43 -48.05 -40.07
C MET A 1 9.71 -48.35 -38.74
N ALA A 2 10.39 -48.33 -37.64
CA ALA A 2 9.82 -48.62 -36.32
C ALA A 2 9.40 -47.28 -35.68
N THR A 3 8.09 -47.07 -35.56
CA THR A 3 7.49 -45.91 -34.86
C THR A 3 7.53 -46.14 -33.35
N THR A 4 8.44 -45.47 -32.67
CA THR A 4 8.51 -45.50 -31.20
C THR A 4 7.45 -44.55 -30.64
N LEU A 5 6.36 -45.09 -30.11
CA LEU A 5 5.36 -44.35 -29.34
C LEU A 5 5.96 -43.96 -27.98
N LYS A 6 6.29 -42.67 -27.79
CA LYS A 6 6.62 -42.10 -26.51
C LYS A 6 5.32 -41.82 -25.73
N GLN A 7 5.04 -42.66 -24.76
CA GLN A 7 3.95 -42.46 -23.81
C GLN A 7 4.38 -41.37 -22.80
N ILE A 8 3.85 -40.15 -23.00
CA ILE A 8 4.04 -39.04 -22.05
C ILE A 8 3.00 -39.20 -20.94
N GLN A 9 3.41 -39.72 -19.80
CA GLN A 9 2.58 -39.83 -18.63
C GLN A 9 2.57 -38.47 -17.92
N THR A 10 1.57 -37.62 -18.19
CA THR A 10 1.31 -36.38 -17.48
C THR A 10 0.61 -36.72 -16.17
N GLN A 11 1.35 -36.76 -15.10
CA GLN A 11 0.83 -36.91 -13.73
C GLN A 11 0.20 -35.55 -13.33
N ARG A 12 -1.12 -35.40 -13.52
CA ARG A 12 -1.88 -34.27 -12.96
C ARG A 12 -2.12 -34.57 -11.47
N GLN A 13 -1.28 -34.03 -10.61
CA GLN A 13 -1.57 -33.99 -9.17
C GLN A 13 -2.80 -33.08 -8.96
N LYS A 14 -3.94 -33.70 -8.67
CA LYS A 14 -5.11 -33.00 -8.13
C LYS A 14 -4.85 -32.75 -6.67
N LEU A 15 -4.49 -31.53 -6.30
CA LEU A 15 -4.43 -31.10 -4.90
C LEU A 15 -5.78 -31.39 -4.23
N ALA A 16 -5.76 -31.99 -3.04
CA ALA A 16 -6.97 -32.22 -2.27
C ALA A 16 -7.66 -30.86 -2.01
N PRO A 17 -9.00 -30.76 -2.09
CA PRO A 17 -9.74 -29.51 -1.86
C PRO A 17 -9.29 -28.80 -0.58
N ARG A 18 -8.90 -29.55 0.40
CA ARG A 18 -8.31 -29.14 1.66
C ARG A 18 -7.04 -28.33 1.51
N GLN A 19 -6.08 -28.76 0.82
CA GLN A 19 -4.81 -28.05 0.61
C GLN A 19 -5.01 -26.75 -0.19
N LEU A 20 -6.00 -26.74 -1.10
CA LEU A 20 -6.37 -25.54 -1.84
C LEU A 20 -6.95 -24.47 -0.93
N LEU A 21 -7.84 -24.84 0.01
CA LEU A 21 -8.41 -23.91 0.97
C LEU A 21 -7.34 -23.33 1.89
N GLN A 22 -6.50 -24.17 2.51
CA GLN A 22 -5.37 -23.71 3.33
C GLN A 22 -4.47 -22.75 2.59
N THR A 23 -4.10 -23.10 1.37
CA THR A 23 -3.26 -22.27 0.51
C THR A 23 -3.91 -20.91 0.20
N ARG A 24 -5.22 -20.91 -0.06
CA ARG A 24 -5.99 -19.69 -0.33
C ARG A 24 -6.07 -18.82 0.92
N LEU A 25 -6.38 -19.38 2.09
CA LEU A 25 -6.47 -18.63 3.35
C LEU A 25 -5.11 -18.02 3.76
N LEU A 26 -3.99 -18.69 3.47
CA LEU A 26 -2.65 -18.14 3.71
C LEU A 26 -2.34 -16.92 2.84
N GLN A 27 -2.94 -16.78 1.67
CA GLN A 27 -2.70 -15.65 0.77
C GLN A 27 -3.50 -14.39 1.17
N LEU A 28 -4.64 -14.56 1.83
CA LEU A 28 -5.52 -13.44 2.18
C LEU A 28 -4.86 -12.54 3.23
N ASN A 29 -5.07 -11.23 3.12
CA ASN A 29 -4.81 -10.29 4.20
C ASN A 29 -5.97 -10.33 5.22
N THR A 30 -5.84 -9.64 6.36
CA THR A 30 -6.82 -9.66 7.45
C THR A 30 -8.20 -9.24 6.99
N VAL A 31 -8.33 -8.18 6.18
CA VAL A 31 -9.62 -7.67 5.66
C VAL A 31 -10.32 -8.69 4.75
N ASN A 32 -9.57 -9.27 3.80
CA ASN A 32 -10.13 -10.28 2.90
C ASN A 32 -10.45 -11.59 3.62
N LEU A 33 -9.73 -11.91 4.70
CA LEU A 33 -10.02 -13.06 5.55
C LEU A 33 -11.36 -12.87 6.27
N GLU A 34 -11.61 -11.69 6.85
CA GLU A 34 -12.87 -11.34 7.48
C GLU A 34 -14.05 -11.53 6.52
N GLN A 35 -13.95 -10.96 5.31
CA GLN A 35 -14.97 -11.14 4.28
C GLN A 35 -15.18 -12.61 3.89
N THR A 36 -14.11 -13.41 3.89
CA THR A 36 -14.19 -14.84 3.57
C THR A 36 -14.86 -15.61 4.70
N ILE A 37 -14.59 -15.25 5.95
CA ILE A 37 -15.25 -15.83 7.13
C ILE A 37 -16.75 -15.53 7.11
N LEU A 38 -17.14 -14.27 6.86
CA LEU A 38 -18.55 -13.87 6.78
C LEU A 38 -19.27 -14.66 5.68
N LYS A 39 -18.68 -14.80 4.51
CA LYS A 39 -19.25 -15.60 3.42
C LYS A 39 -19.41 -17.08 3.78
N GLU A 40 -18.46 -17.66 4.52
CA GLU A 40 -18.54 -19.05 4.94
C GLU A 40 -19.62 -19.24 6.03
N LEU A 41 -19.81 -18.26 6.93
CA LEU A 41 -20.89 -18.23 7.90
C LEU A 41 -22.27 -18.21 7.21
N GLU A 42 -22.43 -17.45 6.13
CA GLU A 42 -23.66 -17.41 5.34
C GLU A 42 -23.93 -18.74 4.61
N GLN A 43 -22.88 -19.41 4.12
CA GLN A 43 -23.00 -20.65 3.33
C GLN A 43 -23.09 -21.93 4.15
N ASN A 44 -22.63 -21.88 5.40
CA ASN A 44 -22.56 -23.05 6.26
C ASN A 44 -23.34 -22.84 7.56
N PRO A 45 -24.59 -23.31 7.66
CA PRO A 45 -25.43 -23.10 8.82
C PRO A 45 -24.94 -23.82 10.10
N VAL A 46 -23.90 -24.65 10.00
CA VAL A 46 -23.30 -25.36 11.12
C VAL A 46 -22.24 -24.52 11.83
N LEU A 47 -21.74 -23.45 11.15
CA LEU A 47 -20.79 -22.49 11.73
C LEU A 47 -21.54 -21.42 12.50
N GLU A 48 -21.08 -21.11 13.70
CA GLU A 48 -21.57 -20.03 14.53
C GLU A 48 -20.43 -19.10 14.90
N GLN A 49 -20.79 -17.82 15.01
CA GLN A 49 -19.94 -16.83 15.63
C GLN A 49 -20.15 -16.89 17.15
N VAL A 50 -19.06 -16.95 17.91
CA VAL A 50 -19.12 -16.75 19.35
C VAL A 50 -19.25 -15.26 19.59
N GLU A 51 -20.41 -14.82 20.04
CA GLU A 51 -20.54 -13.50 20.61
C GLU A 51 -19.71 -13.46 21.90
N PRO A 52 -18.84 -12.45 22.11
CA PRO A 52 -18.19 -12.32 23.39
C PRO A 52 -19.28 -12.26 24.47
N ASP A 53 -19.20 -13.14 25.45
CA ASP A 53 -20.09 -13.09 26.60
C ASP A 53 -19.99 -11.69 27.21
N VAL A 54 -20.94 -10.85 26.87
CA VAL A 54 -21.18 -9.62 27.63
C VAL A 54 -21.69 -10.12 28.96
N PRO A 55 -21.01 -9.86 30.09
CA PRO A 55 -21.56 -10.26 31.37
C PRO A 55 -22.96 -9.64 31.48
N GLU A 56 -24.00 -10.48 31.55
CA GLU A 56 -25.34 -10.02 31.87
C GLU A 56 -25.20 -9.16 33.12
N GLU A 57 -25.49 -7.87 33.01
CA GLU A 57 -25.62 -7.01 34.16
C GLU A 57 -26.63 -7.69 35.10
N ALA A 58 -26.14 -8.24 36.18
CA ALA A 58 -26.98 -8.70 37.24
C ALA A 58 -27.92 -7.55 37.58
N GLU A 59 -29.26 -7.79 37.44
CA GLU A 59 -30.31 -6.87 37.86
C GLU A 59 -29.92 -6.34 39.23
N LYS A 60 -29.65 -5.04 39.29
CA LYS A 60 -29.38 -4.34 40.55
C LYS A 60 -30.69 -4.38 41.34
N GLU A 61 -30.80 -5.35 42.26
CA GLU A 61 -31.67 -5.19 43.38
C GLU A 61 -31.29 -3.89 44.12
N GLU A 62 -32.21 -2.96 44.18
CA GLU A 62 -32.11 -1.74 44.98
C GLU A 62 -31.99 -2.13 46.44
N THR A 63 -30.75 -2.36 46.92
CA THR A 63 -30.49 -2.39 48.36
C THR A 63 -30.01 -1.02 48.79
N SER A 64 -30.78 -0.50 49.75
CA SER A 64 -30.56 0.78 50.44
C SER A 64 -29.11 0.97 50.94
N VAL A 65 -28.65 2.16 50.65
CA VAL A 65 -27.30 2.64 51.07
C VAL A 65 -27.37 2.90 52.59
N ASP A 66 -26.82 1.97 53.37
CA ASP A 66 -26.31 2.26 54.71
C ASP A 66 -25.28 1.14 55.09
N ASP A 67 -24.10 1.58 55.51
CA ASP A 67 -22.99 0.77 56.06
C ASP A 67 -22.18 -0.11 55.08
N ILE A 68 -21.20 0.50 54.36
CA ILE A 68 -20.03 -0.23 53.83
C ILE A 68 -18.77 0.41 54.38
N ASP A 69 -18.15 -0.30 55.32
CA ASP A 69 -16.80 -0.05 55.85
C ASP A 69 -15.78 -0.48 54.78
N ILE A 70 -15.11 0.45 54.14
CA ILE A 70 -14.16 0.19 53.08
C ILE A 70 -12.81 -0.12 53.69
N SER A 71 -12.40 -1.38 53.76
CA SER A 71 -11.06 -1.79 54.10
C SER A 71 -10.08 -1.51 52.95
N GLN A 72 -8.92 -0.99 53.25
CA GLN A 72 -7.88 -0.48 52.36
C GLN A 72 -7.15 -1.53 51.50
N GLU A 73 -7.60 -2.77 51.42
CA GLU A 73 -6.89 -3.86 50.72
C GLU A 73 -7.42 -4.17 49.30
N ASP A 74 -8.56 -3.56 48.87
CA ASP A 74 -9.15 -3.84 47.55
C ASP A 74 -8.77 -2.83 46.43
N MET A 75 -7.69 -2.04 46.65
CA MET A 75 -7.32 -0.96 45.73
C MET A 75 -6.30 -1.36 44.65
N TYR A 76 -6.07 -2.67 44.41
CA TYR A 76 -5.13 -3.14 43.40
C TYR A 76 -5.68 -4.28 42.52
N SER A 77 -6.89 -4.12 42.02
CA SER A 77 -7.31 -4.98 40.89
C SER A 77 -8.33 -4.25 40.04
N ASP A 78 -7.95 -3.99 38.82
CA ASP A 78 -8.79 -3.60 37.68
C ASP A 78 -8.61 -2.17 37.09
N GLU A 79 -7.37 -1.82 36.76
CA GLU A 79 -7.13 -0.68 35.85
C GLU A 79 -7.37 -1.02 34.36
N THR A 80 -7.64 -2.28 34.01
CA THR A 80 -7.80 -2.66 32.60
C THR A 80 -9.23 -2.58 32.07
N THR A 81 -10.24 -2.49 32.94
CA THR A 81 -11.66 -2.49 32.52
C THR A 81 -12.20 -1.08 32.25
N TYR A 82 -11.55 -0.01 32.75
CA TYR A 82 -12.03 1.37 32.58
C TYR A 82 -11.84 1.98 31.19
N TYR A 83 -11.03 1.36 30.34
CA TYR A 83 -10.78 1.90 28.99
C TYR A 83 -11.81 1.52 27.93
N PHE A 84 -12.75 0.63 28.23
CA PHE A 84 -13.76 0.17 27.24
C PHE A 84 -15.14 0.83 27.37
N GLN A 85 -15.39 1.66 28.38
CA GLN A 85 -16.67 2.35 28.56
C GLN A 85 -16.62 3.88 28.31
N GLN A 86 -15.62 4.39 27.64
CA GLN A 86 -15.80 5.69 27.01
C GLN A 86 -16.76 5.49 25.83
N GLU A 87 -18.00 5.95 26.02
CA GLU A 87 -18.91 6.24 24.92
C GLU A 87 -18.05 6.84 23.79
N ARG A 88 -17.92 6.12 22.69
CA ARG A 88 -17.39 6.71 21.47
C ARG A 88 -18.35 7.85 21.15
N LYS A 89 -18.05 9.07 21.63
CA LYS A 89 -18.61 10.26 21.00
C LYS A 89 -18.27 10.07 19.53
N GLU A 90 -19.28 9.77 18.74
CA GLU A 90 -19.18 9.83 17.29
C GLU A 90 -18.66 11.23 17.01
N MET A 91 -17.35 11.35 16.82
CA MET A 91 -16.80 12.57 16.26
C MET A 91 -17.45 12.69 14.89
N PRO A 92 -18.18 13.79 14.64
CA PRO A 92 -18.74 14.00 13.31
C PRO A 92 -17.56 13.82 12.34
N LEU A 93 -17.68 12.83 11.47
CA LEU A 93 -16.73 12.67 10.36
C LEU A 93 -16.75 14.02 9.63
N PRO A 94 -15.61 14.70 9.50
CA PRO A 94 -15.58 15.91 8.70
C PRO A 94 -16.13 15.55 7.32
N ASP A 95 -17.10 16.32 6.82
CA ASP A 95 -17.57 16.22 5.44
C ASP A 95 -16.34 16.36 4.54
N ARG A 96 -15.85 15.24 4.01
CA ARG A 96 -14.68 15.22 3.12
C ARG A 96 -15.20 15.51 1.73
N HIS A 97 -15.27 16.80 1.39
CA HIS A 97 -15.45 17.17 0.01
C HIS A 97 -14.26 16.66 -0.79
N THR A 98 -14.54 15.96 -1.84
CA THR A 98 -13.50 15.56 -2.79
C THR A 98 -13.09 16.79 -3.60
N LEU A 99 -11.83 16.84 -4.07
CA LEU A 99 -11.39 17.94 -4.96
C LEU A 99 -12.35 18.16 -6.13
N LEU A 100 -12.88 17.07 -6.70
CA LEU A 100 -13.87 17.14 -7.78
C LEU A 100 -15.14 17.88 -7.36
N GLU A 101 -15.65 17.62 -6.15
CA GLU A 101 -16.83 18.30 -5.61
C GLU A 101 -16.55 19.80 -5.43
N ASP A 102 -15.37 20.17 -4.90
CA ASP A 102 -14.96 21.55 -4.74
C ASP A 102 -14.83 22.27 -6.09
N VAL A 103 -14.32 21.61 -7.13
CA VAL A 103 -14.21 22.17 -8.47
C VAL A 103 -15.58 22.29 -9.14
N ILE A 104 -16.47 21.32 -8.96
CA ILE A 104 -17.85 21.37 -9.44
C ILE A 104 -18.62 22.50 -8.76
N GLU A 105 -18.40 22.74 -7.46
CA GLU A 105 -19.01 23.89 -6.77
C GLU A 105 -18.53 25.22 -7.36
N GLN A 106 -17.23 25.35 -7.63
CA GLN A 106 -16.69 26.55 -8.30
C GLN A 106 -17.28 26.75 -9.72
N LEU A 107 -17.65 25.68 -10.41
CA LEU A 107 -18.24 25.76 -11.74
C LEU A 107 -19.60 26.47 -11.72
N ARG A 108 -20.36 26.35 -10.63
CA ARG A 108 -21.64 27.05 -10.45
C ARG A 108 -21.50 28.56 -10.33
N ASP A 109 -20.32 29.02 -9.92
CA ASP A 109 -20.01 30.45 -9.80
C ASP A 109 -19.49 31.06 -11.13
N THR A 110 -19.41 30.26 -12.20
CA THR A 110 -18.96 30.73 -13.52
C THR A 110 -20.14 31.22 -14.37
N ASP A 111 -19.82 32.05 -15.38
CA ASP A 111 -20.81 32.63 -16.33
C ASP A 111 -21.29 31.63 -17.41
N LEU A 112 -21.15 30.28 -17.18
CA LEU A 112 -21.56 29.26 -18.12
C LEU A 112 -23.09 29.00 -18.05
N ASN A 113 -23.68 28.72 -19.21
CA ASN A 113 -25.08 28.31 -19.29
C ASN A 113 -25.26 26.90 -18.68
N ASP A 114 -26.49 26.54 -18.29
CA ASP A 114 -26.81 25.23 -17.68
C ASP A 114 -26.30 24.07 -18.55
N ALA A 115 -26.46 24.13 -19.87
CA ALA A 115 -25.96 23.10 -20.80
C ALA A 115 -24.44 23.04 -20.87
N GLU A 116 -23.75 24.18 -20.79
CA GLU A 116 -22.30 24.25 -20.77
C GLU A 116 -21.73 23.78 -19.43
N GLN A 117 -22.46 23.96 -18.33
CA GLN A 117 -22.11 23.44 -17.02
C GLN A 117 -22.17 21.91 -17.01
N GLU A 118 -23.22 21.30 -17.59
CA GLU A 118 -23.31 19.83 -17.72
C GLU A 118 -22.13 19.26 -18.53
N ILE A 119 -21.73 19.95 -19.60
CA ILE A 119 -20.55 19.57 -20.41
C ILE A 119 -19.26 19.70 -19.60
N ALA A 120 -19.11 20.78 -18.85
CA ALA A 120 -17.95 21.01 -18.01
C ALA A 120 -17.85 19.96 -16.87
N GLU A 121 -18.96 19.58 -16.27
CA GLU A 121 -19.02 18.45 -15.29
C GLU A 121 -18.60 17.14 -15.95
N GLU A 122 -19.06 16.84 -17.17
CA GLU A 122 -18.64 15.63 -17.90
C GLU A 122 -17.13 15.62 -18.17
N ILE A 123 -16.55 16.76 -18.51
CA ILE A 123 -15.08 16.92 -18.67
C ILE A 123 -14.38 16.65 -17.34
N LEU A 124 -14.86 17.19 -16.22
CA LEU A 124 -14.30 16.99 -14.90
C LEU A 124 -14.34 15.51 -14.46
N TRP A 125 -15.44 14.82 -14.74
CA TRP A 125 -15.55 13.37 -14.44
C TRP A 125 -14.59 12.50 -15.26
N ASN A 126 -14.09 12.98 -16.37
CA ASN A 126 -13.09 12.28 -17.20
C ASN A 126 -11.64 12.67 -16.85
N THR A 127 -11.40 13.29 -15.69
CA THR A 127 -10.06 13.59 -15.19
C THR A 127 -9.51 12.48 -14.29
N ASN A 128 -8.20 12.27 -14.33
CA ASN A 128 -7.52 11.30 -13.48
C ASN A 128 -7.15 11.90 -12.10
N GLU A 129 -6.65 11.07 -11.21
CA GLU A 129 -6.21 11.46 -9.86
C GLU A 129 -5.12 12.54 -9.84
N ARG A 130 -4.41 12.75 -10.93
CA ARG A 130 -3.38 13.80 -11.08
C ARG A 130 -3.94 15.13 -11.55
N GLY A 131 -5.21 15.17 -11.94
CA GLY A 131 -5.89 16.34 -12.47
C GLY A 131 -5.75 16.53 -13.97
N TYR A 132 -5.29 15.50 -14.70
CA TYR A 132 -5.23 15.52 -16.16
C TYR A 132 -6.43 14.82 -16.77
N LEU A 133 -6.81 15.27 -17.97
CA LEU A 133 -7.84 14.61 -18.77
C LEU A 133 -7.35 13.22 -19.19
N ASP A 134 -8.06 12.17 -18.79
CA ASP A 134 -7.70 10.79 -19.10
C ASP A 134 -8.21 10.35 -20.48
N THR A 135 -9.30 10.96 -20.94
CA THR A 135 -9.96 10.68 -22.21
C THR A 135 -9.67 11.78 -23.20
N GLU A 136 -9.36 11.46 -24.46
CA GLU A 136 -9.20 12.46 -25.50
C GLU A 136 -10.47 13.27 -25.71
N LEU A 137 -10.35 14.61 -25.87
CA LEU A 137 -11.49 15.53 -25.98
C LEU A 137 -12.47 15.15 -27.10
N ILE A 138 -11.94 14.62 -28.19
CA ILE A 138 -12.74 14.14 -29.33
C ILE A 138 -13.73 13.03 -28.94
N LEU A 139 -13.35 12.14 -28.01
CA LEU A 139 -14.23 11.06 -27.56
C LEU A 139 -15.35 11.57 -26.65
N ILE A 140 -15.09 12.63 -25.92
CA ILE A 140 -16.10 13.33 -25.12
C ILE A 140 -17.07 14.07 -26.06
N ALA A 141 -16.53 14.73 -27.08
CA ALA A 141 -17.31 15.40 -28.14
C ALA A 141 -18.26 14.44 -28.85
N ASP A 142 -17.75 13.30 -29.30
CA ASP A 142 -18.56 12.25 -29.95
C ASP A 142 -19.70 11.73 -29.05
N ARG A 143 -19.45 11.60 -27.74
CA ARG A 143 -20.45 11.16 -26.78
C ARG A 143 -21.58 12.18 -26.60
N LEU A 144 -21.22 13.45 -26.61
CA LEU A 144 -22.17 14.56 -26.48
C LEU A 144 -22.82 14.96 -27.81
N GLY A 145 -22.32 14.42 -28.94
CA GLY A 145 -22.81 14.76 -30.28
C GLY A 145 -22.46 16.17 -30.72
N MET A 146 -21.32 16.68 -30.27
CA MET A 146 -20.77 18.03 -30.57
C MET A 146 -19.45 17.92 -31.31
N GLU A 147 -18.98 19.02 -31.87
CA GLU A 147 -17.64 19.12 -32.45
C GLU A 147 -16.60 19.46 -31.38
N GLU A 148 -15.35 18.99 -31.54
CA GLU A 148 -14.27 19.24 -30.58
C GLU A 148 -14.01 20.76 -30.38
N GLU A 149 -14.19 21.54 -31.42
CA GLU A 149 -14.00 22.98 -31.40
C GLU A 149 -14.98 23.72 -30.48
N ASP A 150 -16.19 23.14 -30.25
CA ASP A 150 -17.20 23.73 -29.36
C ASP A 150 -16.88 23.41 -27.86
N LEU A 151 -16.11 22.37 -27.61
CA LEU A 151 -15.70 21.98 -26.25
C LEU A 151 -14.45 22.73 -25.76
N GLU A 152 -13.60 23.20 -26.66
CA GLU A 152 -12.37 23.91 -26.29
C GLU A 152 -12.60 25.14 -25.40
N PRO A 153 -13.57 26.02 -25.69
CA PRO A 153 -13.85 27.18 -24.82
C PRO A 153 -14.27 26.76 -23.41
N ILE A 154 -15.08 25.71 -23.31
CA ILE A 154 -15.56 25.17 -22.01
C ILE A 154 -14.39 24.56 -21.23
N LEU A 155 -13.54 23.80 -21.92
CA LEU A 155 -12.32 23.24 -21.32
C LEU A 155 -11.42 24.35 -20.76
N HIS A 156 -11.25 25.44 -21.48
CA HIS A 156 -10.45 26.58 -21.00
C HIS A 156 -11.04 27.21 -19.74
N VAL A 157 -12.36 27.28 -19.59
CA VAL A 157 -12.98 27.75 -18.35
C VAL A 157 -12.68 26.77 -17.20
N VAL A 158 -12.83 25.47 -17.43
CA VAL A 158 -12.50 24.42 -16.43
C VAL A 158 -11.04 24.51 -15.99
N GLN A 159 -10.12 24.72 -16.92
CA GLN A 159 -8.69 24.79 -16.63
C GLN A 159 -8.27 26.01 -15.80
N ARG A 160 -9.09 27.06 -15.76
CA ARG A 160 -8.88 28.26 -14.94
C ARG A 160 -9.42 28.15 -13.53
N LEU A 161 -10.22 27.14 -13.22
CA LEU A 161 -10.70 26.88 -11.87
C LEU A 161 -9.55 26.56 -10.92
N LYS A 162 -9.78 26.68 -9.62
CA LYS A 162 -8.78 26.34 -8.62
C LYS A 162 -8.88 24.84 -8.27
N PRO A 163 -7.76 24.11 -8.38
CA PRO A 163 -6.40 24.51 -8.73
C PRO A 163 -6.20 24.74 -10.24
N LYS A 164 -5.53 25.84 -10.62
CA LYS A 164 -5.28 26.18 -12.03
C LYS A 164 -4.57 25.05 -12.78
N GLY A 165 -5.03 24.74 -13.98
CA GLY A 165 -4.49 23.67 -14.82
C GLY A 165 -5.16 22.32 -14.61
N PHE A 166 -6.22 22.24 -13.79
CA PHE A 166 -7.03 21.03 -13.67
C PHE A 166 -7.79 20.76 -14.98
N GLY A 167 -7.85 19.49 -15.43
CA GLY A 167 -8.45 19.14 -16.73
C GLY A 167 -7.52 19.36 -17.94
N SER A 168 -6.24 19.66 -17.75
CA SER A 168 -5.28 19.82 -18.85
C SER A 168 -4.99 18.46 -19.51
N ARG A 169 -4.75 18.47 -20.84
CA ARG A 169 -4.42 17.28 -21.63
C ARG A 169 -3.00 16.76 -21.38
N ASN A 170 -2.07 17.67 -21.02
CA ASN A 170 -0.67 17.33 -20.76
C ASN A 170 0.00 18.35 -19.83
N LEU A 171 1.21 17.98 -19.34
CA LEU A 171 1.99 18.84 -18.43
C LEU A 171 2.31 20.22 -19.04
N LYS A 172 2.62 20.28 -20.32
CA LYS A 172 2.92 21.56 -21.01
C LYS A 172 1.74 22.51 -20.94
N GLU A 173 0.55 22.04 -21.24
CA GLU A 173 -0.70 22.80 -21.18
C GLU A 173 -0.99 23.26 -19.75
N CYS A 174 -0.89 22.37 -18.77
CA CYS A 174 -1.07 22.67 -17.35
C CYS A 174 -0.17 23.81 -16.87
N LEU A 175 1.12 23.76 -17.20
CA LEU A 175 2.07 24.81 -16.82
C LEU A 175 1.82 26.11 -17.59
N THR A 176 1.41 26.03 -18.87
CA THR A 176 1.10 27.20 -19.68
C THR A 176 -0.07 28.01 -19.10
N ILE A 177 -1.11 27.32 -18.63
CA ILE A 177 -2.28 27.92 -18.01
C ILE A 177 -1.95 28.59 -16.67
N GLN A 178 -1.08 27.97 -15.87
CA GLN A 178 -0.63 28.54 -14.60
C GLN A 178 0.15 29.86 -14.81
N PHE A 179 0.79 30.03 -15.97
CA PHE A 179 1.46 31.28 -16.38
C PHE A 179 0.60 32.21 -17.21
N GLU A 180 -0.69 31.99 -17.37
CA GLU A 180 -1.57 32.83 -18.18
C GLU A 180 -1.60 34.29 -17.70
N ASP A 181 -1.42 34.52 -16.39
CA ASP A 181 -1.35 35.86 -15.81
C ASP A 181 -0.02 36.59 -16.14
N GLU A 182 1.00 35.87 -16.59
CA GLU A 182 2.36 36.37 -16.86
C GLU A 182 2.76 36.20 -18.34
N ILE A 183 1.84 36.44 -19.26
CA ILE A 183 2.07 36.32 -20.71
C ILE A 183 3.22 37.27 -21.12
N GLY A 184 4.27 36.66 -21.73
CA GLY A 184 5.46 37.38 -22.15
C GLY A 184 6.65 37.30 -21.20
N SER A 185 6.50 36.73 -20.00
CA SER A 185 7.60 36.41 -19.09
C SER A 185 8.57 35.40 -19.73
N LEU A 186 9.79 35.35 -19.22
CA LEU A 186 10.79 34.38 -19.66
C LEU A 186 10.30 32.95 -19.37
N ALA A 187 9.62 32.75 -18.24
CA ALA A 187 9.01 31.46 -17.84
C ALA A 187 7.96 31.00 -18.85
N TYR A 188 7.03 31.86 -19.23
CA TYR A 188 6.01 31.57 -20.24
C TYR A 188 6.63 31.16 -21.58
N LYS A 189 7.67 31.85 -22.05
CA LYS A 189 8.37 31.51 -23.31
C LYS A 189 9.08 30.16 -23.22
N ILE A 190 9.71 29.85 -22.09
CA ILE A 190 10.38 28.57 -21.89
C ILE A 190 9.36 27.43 -21.94
N VAL A 191 8.22 27.57 -21.27
CA VAL A 191 7.19 26.52 -21.21
C VAL A 191 6.50 26.33 -22.55
N THR A 192 6.23 27.43 -23.30
CA THR A 192 5.52 27.36 -24.59
C THR A 192 6.40 26.93 -25.74
N GLU A 193 7.61 27.50 -25.88
CA GLU A 193 8.47 27.33 -27.06
C GLU A 193 9.62 26.36 -26.85
N TYR A 194 10.17 26.27 -25.63
CA TYR A 194 11.39 25.50 -25.32
C TYR A 194 11.17 24.38 -24.32
N PHE A 195 9.95 23.91 -24.16
CA PHE A 195 9.58 22.89 -23.17
C PHE A 195 10.42 21.60 -23.25
N ASP A 196 10.69 21.11 -24.47
CA ASP A 196 11.48 19.89 -24.67
C ASP A 196 12.95 20.08 -24.25
N ASP A 197 13.54 21.25 -24.54
CA ASP A 197 14.90 21.54 -24.10
C ASP A 197 14.96 21.74 -22.58
N PHE A 198 13.90 22.31 -21.97
CA PHE A 198 13.74 22.44 -20.52
C PHE A 198 13.61 21.08 -19.84
N MET A 199 12.72 20.19 -20.29
CA MET A 199 12.55 18.85 -19.77
C MET A 199 13.85 18.02 -19.79
N HIS A 200 14.69 18.24 -20.81
CA HIS A 200 15.98 17.59 -20.92
C HIS A 200 17.13 18.36 -20.25
N LYS A 201 16.82 19.43 -19.47
CA LYS A 201 17.80 20.27 -18.78
C LYS A 201 18.90 20.80 -19.72
N ARG A 202 18.55 21.19 -20.97
CA ARG A 202 19.48 21.74 -21.96
C ARG A 202 19.57 23.26 -21.79
N TYR A 203 19.92 23.73 -20.63
CA TYR A 203 19.91 25.13 -20.24
C TYR A 203 20.80 26.01 -21.12
N GLU A 204 21.96 25.53 -21.56
CA GLU A 204 22.87 26.25 -22.46
C GLU A 204 22.21 26.59 -23.79
N LYS A 205 21.38 25.70 -24.34
CA LYS A 205 20.61 25.97 -25.57
C LYS A 205 19.54 27.00 -25.34
N ILE A 206 18.82 26.95 -24.22
CA ILE A 206 17.77 27.90 -23.86
C ILE A 206 18.40 29.30 -23.72
N GLN A 207 19.51 29.39 -22.97
CA GLN A 207 20.27 30.60 -22.75
C GLN A 207 20.72 31.27 -24.08
N PHE A 208 21.30 30.45 -24.98
CA PHE A 208 21.75 30.92 -26.27
C PHE A 208 20.60 31.47 -27.15
N ARG A 209 19.46 30.79 -27.15
CA ARG A 209 18.28 31.20 -27.98
C ARG A 209 17.54 32.41 -27.42
N LEU A 210 17.36 32.45 -26.09
CA LEU A 210 16.63 33.54 -25.43
C LEU A 210 17.53 34.71 -25.06
N LYS A 211 18.87 34.58 -25.20
CA LYS A 211 19.89 35.63 -24.89
C LYS A 211 19.71 36.16 -23.45
N CYS A 212 19.36 35.31 -22.50
CA CYS A 212 19.19 35.64 -21.09
C CYS A 212 20.49 35.43 -20.30
N SER A 213 20.60 36.09 -19.14
CA SER A 213 21.67 35.81 -18.15
C SER A 213 21.52 34.44 -17.54
N LYS A 214 22.60 33.90 -16.94
CA LYS A 214 22.49 32.67 -16.14
C LYS A 214 21.61 32.88 -14.91
N ASP A 215 21.74 34.02 -14.27
CA ASP A 215 20.97 34.34 -13.06
C ASP A 215 19.47 34.47 -13.38
N ASP A 216 19.12 35.14 -14.50
CA ASP A 216 17.73 35.25 -14.96
C ASP A 216 17.14 33.88 -15.28
N LEU A 217 17.95 32.98 -15.85
CA LEU A 217 17.52 31.61 -16.15
C LEU A 217 17.32 30.79 -14.89
N HIS A 218 18.22 30.96 -13.91
CA HIS A 218 18.11 30.29 -12.61
C HIS A 218 16.82 30.68 -11.88
N ASP A 219 16.57 31.99 -11.75
CA ASP A 219 15.37 32.54 -11.11
C ASP A 219 14.09 32.07 -11.84
N THR A 220 14.15 32.00 -13.17
CA THR A 220 13.04 31.49 -13.96
C THR A 220 12.77 30.03 -13.76
N VAL A 221 13.83 29.20 -13.68
CA VAL A 221 13.71 27.75 -13.40
C VAL A 221 13.18 27.51 -11.99
N GLU A 222 13.64 28.31 -11.03
CA GLU A 222 13.12 28.27 -9.65
C GLU A 222 11.62 28.61 -9.62
N HIS A 223 11.21 29.66 -10.33
CA HIS A 223 9.81 30.06 -10.46
C HIS A 223 8.96 28.93 -11.08
N ILE A 224 9.43 28.28 -12.15
CA ILE A 224 8.74 27.14 -12.76
C ILE A 224 8.68 25.96 -11.78
N SER A 225 9.68 25.74 -10.93
CA SER A 225 9.71 24.64 -9.98
C SER A 225 8.67 24.78 -8.85
N HIS A 226 8.23 25.99 -8.55
CA HIS A 226 7.18 26.27 -7.57
C HIS A 226 5.75 26.00 -8.07
N LEU A 227 5.58 25.82 -9.38
CA LEU A 227 4.28 25.49 -9.94
C LEU A 227 3.86 24.05 -9.58
N ASN A 228 2.56 23.82 -9.56
CA ASN A 228 2.02 22.50 -9.29
C ASN A 228 1.90 21.68 -10.59
N PRO A 229 2.78 20.70 -10.84
CA PRO A 229 2.69 19.86 -12.04
C PRO A 229 1.54 18.85 -11.99
N ARG A 230 0.88 18.69 -10.86
CA ARG A 230 -0.20 17.72 -10.65
C ARG A 230 -1.30 18.34 -9.80
N PRO A 231 -2.17 19.12 -10.41
CA PRO A 231 -3.19 19.89 -9.68
C PRO A 231 -4.18 19.00 -8.90
N GLY A 232 -4.33 17.73 -9.28
CA GLY A 232 -5.17 16.75 -8.56
C GLY A 232 -4.53 16.13 -7.33
N GLU A 233 -3.19 16.20 -7.17
CA GLU A 233 -2.50 15.66 -5.99
C GLU A 233 -2.54 16.68 -4.83
N GLY A 234 -2.72 16.18 -3.61
CA GLY A 234 -2.73 16.99 -2.39
C GLY A 234 -4.12 17.19 -1.76
N TYR A 235 -5.19 16.93 -2.48
CA TYR A 235 -6.56 16.95 -1.95
C TYR A 235 -7.08 15.56 -1.55
N ALA A 236 -6.55 14.51 -2.15
CA ALA A 236 -6.76 13.15 -1.68
C ALA A 236 -5.69 12.83 -0.66
N ASP A 237 -5.92 13.14 0.60
CA ASP A 237 -5.25 12.47 1.69
C ASP A 237 -5.60 10.98 1.61
N LYS A 238 -4.94 10.28 0.71
CA LYS A 238 -4.90 8.83 0.74
C LYS A 238 -4.04 8.45 1.95
N PHE A 239 -4.61 8.63 3.13
CA PHE A 239 -4.17 7.81 4.25
C PHE A 239 -4.46 6.37 3.83
N GLN A 240 -3.51 5.76 3.17
CA GLN A 240 -3.50 4.31 3.02
C GLN A 240 -3.32 3.76 4.42
N THR A 241 -4.44 3.66 5.14
CA THR A 241 -4.46 3.01 6.44
C THR A 241 -4.16 1.54 6.20
N VAL A 242 -2.91 1.18 6.38
CA VAL A 242 -2.47 -0.21 6.25
C VAL A 242 -2.83 -0.90 7.56
N ILE A 243 -3.72 -1.88 7.50
CA ILE A 243 -4.05 -2.74 8.64
C ILE A 243 -2.98 -3.83 8.70
N PRO A 244 -2.15 -3.89 9.77
CA PRO A 244 -1.14 -4.92 9.92
C PRO A 244 -1.79 -6.30 10.15
N ASP A 245 -1.19 -7.35 9.59
CA ASP A 245 -1.61 -8.74 9.82
C ASP A 245 -1.00 -9.35 11.08
N VAL A 246 0.18 -8.87 11.46
CA VAL A 246 0.95 -9.32 12.63
C VAL A 246 1.38 -8.12 13.46
N ILE A 247 1.33 -8.26 14.78
CA ILE A 247 1.78 -7.26 15.74
C ILE A 247 2.94 -7.86 16.54
N VAL A 248 4.04 -7.14 16.60
CA VAL A 248 5.24 -7.51 17.35
C VAL A 248 5.50 -6.44 18.40
N LYS A 249 5.51 -6.84 19.66
CA LYS A 249 5.82 -5.96 20.79
C LYS A 249 7.02 -6.51 21.55
N GLU A 250 7.81 -5.59 22.08
CA GLU A 250 8.92 -5.94 22.95
C GLU A 250 8.38 -6.26 24.35
N ASP A 251 8.74 -7.44 24.86
CA ASP A 251 8.39 -7.91 26.22
C ASP A 251 9.68 -8.26 26.98
N GLY A 252 10.29 -7.23 27.56
CA GLY A 252 11.56 -7.35 28.27
C GLY A 252 12.71 -7.82 27.38
N ASN A 253 13.07 -9.10 27.43
CA ASN A 253 14.16 -9.69 26.62
C ASN A 253 13.64 -10.52 25.44
N ASP A 254 12.31 -10.72 25.35
CA ASP A 254 11.66 -11.53 24.34
C ASP A 254 10.70 -10.71 23.46
N TRP A 255 10.23 -11.30 22.38
CA TRP A 255 9.29 -10.68 21.46
C TRP A 255 7.92 -11.33 21.57
N LEU A 256 6.91 -10.56 21.96
CA LEU A 256 5.52 -10.98 21.91
C LEU A 256 5.01 -10.82 20.47
N ILE A 257 4.69 -11.93 19.83
CA ILE A 257 4.20 -11.98 18.45
C ILE A 257 2.74 -12.40 18.47
N THR A 258 1.86 -11.51 18.01
CA THR A 258 0.42 -11.79 17.92
C THR A 258 -0.08 -11.51 16.51
N THR A 259 -1.09 -12.25 16.07
CA THR A 259 -1.82 -11.92 14.83
C THR A 259 -2.88 -10.87 15.15
N ASN A 260 -3.13 -9.97 14.21
CA ASN A 260 -4.17 -8.95 14.37
C ASN A 260 -5.53 -9.56 14.06
N ASP A 261 -6.09 -10.22 15.06
CA ASP A 261 -7.40 -10.89 14.97
C ASP A 261 -8.54 -10.06 15.56
N GLY A 262 -8.29 -8.78 15.91
CA GLY A 262 -9.24 -7.94 16.66
C GLY A 262 -10.57 -7.66 15.95
N GLY A 263 -10.67 -7.89 14.65
CA GLY A 263 -11.92 -7.81 13.88
C GLY A 263 -12.50 -9.15 13.45
N LEU A 264 -11.78 -10.27 13.73
CA LEU A 264 -12.22 -11.57 13.27
C LEU A 264 -13.15 -12.23 14.30
N PRO A 265 -14.35 -12.66 13.89
CA PRO A 265 -15.25 -13.39 14.79
C PRO A 265 -14.65 -14.73 15.19
N GLU A 266 -14.77 -15.07 16.45
CA GLU A 266 -14.38 -16.41 16.92
C GLU A 266 -15.40 -17.42 16.42
N LEU A 267 -14.91 -18.45 15.72
CA LEU A 267 -15.75 -19.45 15.07
C LEU A 267 -15.86 -20.71 15.93
N ARG A 268 -17.09 -21.20 16.07
CA ARG A 268 -17.32 -22.53 16.64
C ARG A 268 -18.36 -23.30 15.81
N VAL A 269 -18.38 -24.58 16.02
CA VAL A 269 -19.43 -25.47 15.47
C VAL A 269 -20.62 -25.51 16.40
N ASN A 270 -21.82 -25.33 15.85
CA ASN A 270 -23.05 -25.44 16.62
C ASN A 270 -23.26 -26.88 17.13
N ARG A 271 -23.41 -27.03 18.46
CA ARG A 271 -23.55 -28.29 19.12
C ARG A 271 -24.88 -28.99 18.81
N GLU A 272 -25.92 -28.29 18.46
CA GLU A 272 -27.22 -28.87 18.12
C GLU A 272 -27.14 -29.75 16.87
N TYR A 273 -26.35 -29.34 15.87
CA TYR A 273 -26.15 -30.15 14.66
C TYR A 273 -25.26 -31.39 14.94
N GLU A 274 -24.36 -31.35 15.91
CA GLU A 274 -23.60 -32.54 16.33
C GLU A 274 -24.52 -33.57 17.00
N GLN A 275 -25.48 -33.13 17.82
CA GLN A 275 -26.48 -34.01 18.47
C GLN A 275 -27.44 -34.59 17.44
N THR A 276 -27.86 -33.78 16.44
CA THR A 276 -28.77 -34.23 15.39
C THR A 276 -28.25 -35.43 14.59
N ILE A 277 -26.93 -35.56 14.44
CA ILE A 277 -26.32 -36.72 13.76
C ILE A 277 -26.48 -38.02 14.59
N GLN A 278 -26.52 -37.91 15.92
CA GLN A 278 -26.65 -39.05 16.81
C GLN A 278 -28.12 -39.53 16.94
N ASP A 279 -29.10 -38.66 16.67
CA ASP A 279 -30.50 -39.01 16.73
C ASP A 279 -30.93 -39.93 15.59
N GLU A 280 -31.56 -41.06 15.89
CA GLU A 280 -32.00 -42.07 14.91
C GLU A 280 -33.18 -41.62 14.03
N HIS A 281 -33.87 -40.54 14.38
CA HIS A 281 -35.11 -40.13 13.76
C HIS A 281 -34.94 -39.33 12.44
N TYR A 282 -33.72 -38.94 12.07
CA TYR A 282 -33.47 -38.17 10.85
C TYR A 282 -33.17 -39.03 9.61
N ASP A 283 -33.64 -38.59 8.46
CA ASP A 283 -33.40 -39.24 7.18
C ASP A 283 -31.87 -39.38 6.87
N VAL A 284 -31.49 -40.50 6.31
CA VAL A 284 -30.07 -40.83 5.96
C VAL A 284 -29.45 -39.74 5.05
N LYS A 285 -30.25 -39.14 4.16
CA LYS A 285 -29.79 -38.07 3.30
C LYS A 285 -29.51 -36.77 4.09
N ALA A 286 -30.37 -36.41 5.04
CA ALA A 286 -30.18 -35.26 5.92
C ALA A 286 -28.92 -35.43 6.81
N LYS A 287 -28.73 -36.60 7.41
CA LYS A 287 -27.53 -36.90 8.17
C LYS A 287 -26.24 -36.80 7.35
N LYS A 288 -26.25 -37.27 6.09
CA LYS A 288 -25.11 -37.17 5.20
C LYS A 288 -24.79 -35.71 4.89
N PHE A 289 -25.81 -34.89 4.61
CA PHE A 289 -25.64 -33.45 4.30
C PHE A 289 -25.08 -32.71 5.52
N ILE A 290 -25.65 -32.91 6.71
CA ILE A 290 -25.17 -32.27 7.95
C ILE A 290 -23.72 -32.70 8.24
N LYS A 291 -23.38 -33.97 8.05
CA LYS A 291 -22.02 -34.45 8.24
C LYS A 291 -21.02 -33.79 7.27
N GLU A 292 -21.38 -33.64 5.99
CA GLU A 292 -20.54 -32.96 5.01
C GLU A 292 -20.31 -31.49 5.38
N LYS A 293 -21.37 -30.80 5.88
CA LYS A 293 -21.27 -29.42 6.34
C LYS A 293 -20.45 -29.27 7.61
N LEU A 294 -20.59 -30.20 8.55
CA LEU A 294 -19.83 -30.24 9.80
C LEU A 294 -18.35 -30.51 9.53
N ASP A 295 -18.04 -31.46 8.66
CA ASP A 295 -16.67 -31.70 8.22
C ASP A 295 -16.04 -30.47 7.54
N SER A 296 -16.81 -29.73 6.72
CA SER A 296 -16.37 -28.48 6.10
C SER A 296 -16.12 -27.39 7.13
N ALA A 297 -17.01 -27.24 8.12
CA ALA A 297 -16.90 -26.28 9.20
C ALA A 297 -15.64 -26.48 10.06
N ASN A 298 -15.49 -27.71 10.57
CA ASN A 298 -14.30 -28.07 11.36
C ASN A 298 -12.99 -27.78 10.62
N TRP A 299 -12.97 -28.12 9.39
CA TRP A 299 -11.91 -27.92 8.42
C TRP A 299 -11.59 -26.46 8.17
N PHE A 300 -12.59 -25.59 8.06
CA PHE A 300 -12.40 -24.17 7.90
C PHE A 300 -11.80 -23.55 9.18
N ILE A 301 -12.34 -23.93 10.35
CA ILE A 301 -11.80 -23.50 11.65
C ILE A 301 -10.34 -23.93 11.82
N GLU A 302 -10.02 -25.19 11.48
CA GLU A 302 -8.65 -25.69 11.56
C GLU A 302 -7.70 -24.94 10.62
N ALA A 303 -8.16 -24.63 9.39
CA ALA A 303 -7.36 -23.87 8.42
C ALA A 303 -7.08 -22.42 8.88
N VAL A 304 -8.04 -21.75 9.52
CA VAL A 304 -7.86 -20.43 10.12
C VAL A 304 -6.86 -20.49 11.28
N LYS A 305 -6.99 -21.47 12.18
CA LYS A 305 -6.03 -21.68 13.27
C LYS A 305 -4.62 -21.96 12.75
N GLN A 306 -4.51 -22.83 11.74
CA GLN A 306 -3.21 -23.16 11.14
C GLN A 306 -2.56 -21.95 10.46
N ARG A 307 -3.36 -21.07 9.81
CA ARG A 307 -2.87 -19.79 9.28
C ARG A 307 -2.24 -18.94 10.37
N ARG A 308 -2.91 -18.78 11.52
CA ARG A 308 -2.42 -18.03 12.68
C ARG A 308 -1.08 -18.55 13.17
N VAL A 309 -1.00 -19.86 13.41
CA VAL A 309 0.23 -20.54 13.85
C VAL A 309 1.36 -20.34 12.82
N THR A 310 1.06 -20.48 11.53
CA THR A 310 2.05 -20.30 10.47
C THR A 310 2.60 -18.86 10.44
N MET A 311 1.72 -17.85 10.54
CA MET A 311 2.14 -16.44 10.56
C MET A 311 3.04 -16.13 11.75
N VAL A 312 2.69 -16.58 12.95
CA VAL A 312 3.50 -16.39 14.15
C VAL A 312 4.86 -17.08 14.02
N ASN A 313 4.90 -18.32 13.49
CA ASN A 313 6.16 -19.05 13.31
C ASN A 313 7.06 -18.39 12.27
N VAL A 314 6.50 -17.91 11.16
CA VAL A 314 7.25 -17.15 10.13
C VAL A 314 7.84 -15.91 10.76
N MET A 315 7.05 -15.12 11.51
CA MET A 315 7.55 -13.90 12.15
C MET A 315 8.62 -14.19 13.18
N ARG A 316 8.45 -15.22 14.01
CA ARG A 316 9.46 -15.66 14.99
C ARG A 316 10.78 -16.05 14.32
N SER A 317 10.70 -16.74 13.19
CA SER A 317 11.88 -17.10 12.39
C SER A 317 12.57 -15.85 11.84
N ILE A 318 11.82 -14.88 11.30
CA ILE A 318 12.37 -13.61 10.77
C ILE A 318 13.09 -12.86 11.89
N ILE A 319 12.51 -12.74 13.09
CA ILE A 319 13.14 -12.08 14.25
C ILE A 319 14.45 -12.79 14.61
N GLY A 320 14.45 -14.12 14.61
CA GLY A 320 15.66 -14.91 14.89
C GLY A 320 16.81 -14.68 13.89
N PHE A 321 16.49 -14.44 12.61
CA PHE A 321 17.49 -14.14 11.59
C PHE A 321 17.94 -12.67 11.56
N GLN A 322 17.10 -11.75 12.05
CA GLN A 322 17.32 -10.29 12.00
C GLN A 322 17.47 -9.64 13.40
N PRO A 323 18.28 -10.19 14.32
CA PRO A 323 18.33 -9.69 15.70
C PRO A 323 18.80 -8.24 15.78
N GLU A 324 19.72 -7.81 14.91
CA GLU A 324 20.27 -6.46 14.91
C GLU A 324 19.23 -5.43 14.50
N TRP A 325 18.41 -5.74 13.50
CA TRP A 325 17.31 -4.89 13.08
C TRP A 325 16.29 -4.70 14.20
N PHE A 326 15.92 -5.80 14.87
CA PHE A 326 14.96 -5.75 15.99
C PHE A 326 15.55 -5.17 17.27
N SER A 327 16.87 -5.06 17.42
CA SER A 327 17.51 -4.34 18.52
C SER A 327 17.63 -2.82 18.31
N GLY A 328 17.06 -2.28 17.21
CA GLY A 328 16.98 -0.84 16.94
C GLY A 328 17.87 -0.36 15.79
N ASP A 329 18.77 -1.17 15.25
CA ASP A 329 19.56 -0.78 14.09
C ASP A 329 18.83 -1.10 12.77
N MET A 330 17.83 -0.27 12.44
CA MET A 330 17.05 -0.39 11.20
C MET A 330 17.89 -0.33 9.91
N ASN A 331 19.16 0.03 10.02
CA ASN A 331 20.06 0.16 8.88
C ASN A 331 20.71 -1.18 8.52
N PHE A 332 20.66 -2.13 9.43
CA PHE A 332 21.35 -3.40 9.30
C PHE A 332 20.38 -4.54 9.08
N LEU A 333 20.11 -4.85 7.80
CA LEU A 333 19.37 -6.05 7.41
C LEU A 333 20.34 -7.11 6.90
N ARG A 334 20.36 -8.26 7.58
CA ARG A 334 21.10 -9.42 7.10
C ARG A 334 20.42 -10.00 5.87
N PRO A 335 21.18 -10.51 4.87
CA PRO A 335 20.57 -11.21 3.76
C PRO A 335 19.80 -12.44 4.25
N LEU A 336 18.53 -12.53 3.87
CA LEU A 336 17.64 -13.61 4.26
C LEU A 336 16.84 -14.09 3.06
N LYS A 337 16.94 -15.37 2.74
CA LYS A 337 16.15 -16.00 1.68
C LYS A 337 14.90 -16.66 2.25
N LEU A 338 13.87 -16.76 1.43
CA LEU A 338 12.64 -17.50 1.80
C LEU A 338 12.93 -18.96 2.14
N GLN A 339 13.98 -19.55 1.52
CA GLN A 339 14.41 -20.92 1.79
C GLN A 339 14.93 -21.09 3.22
N ASP A 340 15.70 -20.12 3.74
CA ASP A 340 16.28 -20.21 5.08
C ASP A 340 15.18 -20.28 6.16
N VAL A 341 14.12 -19.47 5.99
CA VAL A 341 12.94 -19.51 6.86
C VAL A 341 12.16 -20.82 6.67
N ALA A 342 12.00 -21.30 5.44
CA ALA A 342 11.31 -22.54 5.12
C ALA A 342 12.00 -23.76 5.79
N ASP A 343 13.32 -23.81 5.74
CA ASP A 343 14.13 -24.88 6.34
C ASP A 343 14.05 -24.83 7.87
N GLN A 344 14.05 -23.64 8.49
CA GLN A 344 13.95 -23.49 9.95
C GLN A 344 12.60 -23.95 10.50
N ILE A 345 11.49 -23.62 9.82
CA ILE A 345 10.15 -24.01 10.29
C ILE A 345 9.61 -25.29 9.64
N HIS A 346 10.44 -25.98 8.86
CA HIS A 346 10.12 -27.25 8.18
C HIS A 346 8.85 -27.16 7.30
N MET A 347 8.73 -26.06 6.54
CA MET A 347 7.62 -25.83 5.63
C MET A 347 8.13 -25.63 4.20
N ASP A 348 7.23 -25.79 3.23
CA ASP A 348 7.55 -25.55 1.81
C ASP A 348 7.77 -24.05 1.54
N ILE A 349 8.76 -23.72 0.73
CA ILE A 349 9.08 -22.33 0.33
C ILE A 349 7.87 -21.61 -0.28
N SER A 350 7.01 -22.34 -1.00
CA SER A 350 5.79 -21.79 -1.57
C SER A 350 4.80 -21.32 -0.50
N THR A 351 4.76 -22.02 0.65
CA THR A 351 3.93 -21.65 1.81
C THR A 351 4.44 -20.37 2.44
N ILE A 352 5.76 -20.24 2.62
CA ILE A 352 6.38 -19.02 3.16
C ILE A 352 6.14 -17.83 2.24
N SER A 353 6.36 -18.01 0.94
CA SER A 353 6.11 -16.96 -0.05
C SER A 353 4.66 -16.45 -0.05
N ARG A 354 3.69 -17.35 0.14
CA ARG A 354 2.26 -17.01 0.25
C ARG A 354 1.92 -16.33 1.56
N SER A 355 2.56 -16.73 2.65
CA SER A 355 2.33 -16.14 3.98
C SER A 355 2.98 -14.76 4.17
N THR A 356 3.95 -14.40 3.34
CA THR A 356 4.68 -13.12 3.45
C THR A 356 4.26 -12.07 2.43
N ARG A 357 3.70 -12.49 1.30
CA ARG A 357 3.35 -11.57 0.20
C ARG A 357 2.13 -10.71 0.54
N GLY A 358 2.27 -9.38 0.42
CA GLY A 358 1.19 -8.42 0.65
C GLY A 358 0.67 -8.41 2.09
N LYS A 359 1.50 -8.78 3.05
CA LYS A 359 1.19 -8.74 4.48
C LYS A 359 2.13 -7.81 5.22
N PHE A 360 1.57 -7.16 6.22
CA PHE A 360 2.25 -6.14 6.99
C PHE A 360 2.39 -6.56 8.45
N VAL A 361 3.49 -6.13 9.04
CA VAL A 361 3.77 -6.30 10.46
C VAL A 361 3.90 -4.94 11.13
N ASP A 362 3.23 -4.78 12.24
CA ASP A 362 3.41 -3.65 13.15
C ASP A 362 4.53 -3.97 14.13
N THR A 363 5.54 -3.12 14.15
CA THR A 363 6.73 -3.24 15.00
C THR A 363 6.90 -1.95 15.81
N PRO A 364 7.67 -1.93 16.92
CA PRO A 364 7.96 -0.70 17.65
C PRO A 364 8.59 0.42 16.81
N TYR A 365 9.15 0.06 15.66
CA TYR A 365 9.82 0.97 14.72
C TYR A 365 8.93 1.41 13.55
N GLY A 366 7.69 0.95 13.48
CA GLY A 366 6.72 1.26 12.44
C GLY A 366 6.16 0.03 11.73
N ILE A 367 5.31 0.29 10.73
CA ILE A 367 4.65 -0.75 9.94
C ILE A 367 5.48 -1.07 8.71
N PHE A 368 5.84 -2.36 8.53
CA PHE A 368 6.64 -2.83 7.41
C PHE A 368 5.95 -3.99 6.69
N GLU A 369 6.14 -4.09 5.38
CA GLU A 369 5.76 -5.30 4.65
C GLU A 369 6.68 -6.45 5.06
N LEU A 370 6.15 -7.67 5.30
CA LEU A 370 6.95 -8.84 5.65
C LEU A 370 8.03 -9.15 4.61
N LYS A 371 7.79 -8.77 3.34
CA LYS A 371 8.77 -8.92 2.27
C LYS A 371 10.02 -8.05 2.47
N HIS A 372 9.93 -6.97 3.23
CA HIS A 372 11.05 -6.06 3.54
C HIS A 372 12.23 -6.78 4.18
N PHE A 373 11.97 -7.79 5.02
CA PHE A 373 13.00 -8.55 5.74
C PHE A 373 13.76 -9.54 4.86
N PHE A 374 13.24 -9.85 3.67
CA PHE A 374 13.89 -10.74 2.71
C PHE A 374 14.70 -9.92 1.71
N THR A 375 16.01 -9.98 1.85
CA THR A 375 16.96 -9.24 1.01
C THR A 375 17.89 -10.19 0.31
N ASP A 376 18.13 -9.92 -0.99
CA ASP A 376 19.10 -10.69 -1.75
C ASP A 376 20.52 -10.47 -1.22
N ALA A 377 21.30 -11.53 -1.22
CA ALA A 377 22.70 -11.50 -0.87
C ALA A 377 23.56 -11.14 -2.08
N ILE A 378 24.58 -10.30 -1.87
CA ILE A 378 25.65 -10.07 -2.82
C ILE A 378 26.94 -10.54 -2.17
N GLU A 379 27.64 -11.48 -2.80
CA GLU A 379 29.01 -11.83 -2.44
C GLU A 379 29.95 -10.73 -2.93
N LEU A 380 30.69 -10.12 -2.01
CA LEU A 380 31.81 -9.28 -2.32
C LEU A 380 33.03 -10.13 -2.66
N HIS A 381 34.02 -9.53 -3.35
CA HIS A 381 35.29 -10.19 -3.67
C HIS A 381 36.05 -10.73 -2.43
N ASP A 382 35.78 -10.19 -1.26
CA ASP A 382 36.38 -10.63 0.03
C ASP A 382 35.59 -11.80 0.68
N GLY A 383 34.64 -12.39 -0.02
CA GLY A 383 33.78 -13.47 0.51
C GLY A 383 32.77 -13.04 1.57
N GLN A 384 32.65 -11.75 1.85
CA GLN A 384 31.61 -11.23 2.73
C GLN A 384 30.27 -11.19 1.99
N ILE A 385 29.23 -11.65 2.66
CA ILE A 385 27.87 -11.65 2.14
C ILE A 385 27.15 -10.43 2.72
N LEU A 386 26.81 -9.47 1.87
CA LEU A 386 26.05 -8.27 2.27
C LEU A 386 24.66 -8.23 1.64
N GLY A 387 23.72 -7.68 2.37
CA GLY A 387 22.38 -7.43 1.86
C GLY A 387 22.38 -6.28 0.84
N THR A 388 21.60 -6.42 -0.22
CA THR A 388 21.43 -5.35 -1.24
C THR A 388 20.91 -4.04 -0.64
N PHE A 389 20.23 -4.09 0.49
CA PHE A 389 19.72 -2.93 1.21
C PHE A 389 20.85 -2.00 1.69
N VAL A 390 21.91 -2.57 2.29
CA VAL A 390 23.07 -1.80 2.78
C VAL A 390 23.75 -1.05 1.64
N ILE A 391 23.89 -1.72 0.49
CA ILE A 391 24.49 -1.13 -0.70
C ILE A 391 23.64 -0.01 -1.29
N LYS A 392 22.32 -0.21 -1.38
CA LYS A 392 21.38 0.82 -1.85
C LYS A 392 21.43 2.05 -0.96
N ARG A 393 21.51 1.87 0.36
CA ARG A 393 21.59 2.98 1.31
C ARG A 393 22.94 3.70 1.24
N ALA A 394 24.04 2.98 1.04
CA ALA A 394 25.33 3.60 0.77
C ALA A 394 25.30 4.44 -0.51
N LEU A 395 24.67 3.93 -1.57
CA LEU A 395 24.48 4.64 -2.84
C LEU A 395 23.61 5.90 -2.65
N GLU A 396 22.50 5.80 -1.93
CA GLU A 396 21.63 6.91 -1.59
C GLU A 396 22.40 8.00 -0.83
N LYS A 397 23.20 7.62 0.17
CA LYS A 397 24.02 8.54 0.94
C LYS A 397 25.08 9.24 0.08
N ILE A 398 25.72 8.53 -0.85
CA ILE A 398 26.69 9.11 -1.78
C ILE A 398 26.01 10.11 -2.72
N ILE A 399 24.83 9.78 -3.27
CA ILE A 399 24.09 10.67 -4.16
C ILE A 399 23.56 11.89 -3.41
N SER A 400 23.07 11.71 -2.19
CA SER A 400 22.56 12.83 -1.37
C SER A 400 23.67 13.81 -0.93
N SER A 401 24.90 13.33 -0.85
CA SER A 401 26.09 14.16 -0.51
C SER A 401 26.87 14.67 -1.72
N GLU A 402 26.40 14.38 -2.96
CA GLU A 402 27.10 14.84 -4.19
C GLU A 402 26.92 16.33 -4.41
N ASP A 403 27.89 16.95 -5.11
CA ASP A 403 27.76 18.31 -5.61
C ASP A 403 26.75 18.35 -6.76
N LYS A 404 25.63 19.04 -6.57
CA LYS A 404 24.55 19.16 -7.53
C LYS A 404 24.93 19.91 -8.82
N HIS A 405 25.99 20.73 -8.78
CA HIS A 405 26.54 21.39 -9.98
C HIS A 405 27.35 20.43 -10.84
N GLN A 406 28.00 19.40 -10.20
CA GLN A 406 28.78 18.38 -10.87
C GLN A 406 28.37 16.98 -10.39
N PRO A 407 27.17 16.52 -10.74
CA PRO A 407 26.67 15.24 -10.29
C PRO A 407 27.51 14.08 -10.82
N LEU A 408 27.70 13.06 -9.97
CA LEU A 408 28.54 11.90 -10.25
C LEU A 408 27.93 11.02 -11.35
N SER A 409 28.74 10.65 -12.32
CA SER A 409 28.35 9.66 -13.34
C SER A 409 28.22 8.27 -12.71
N ASP A 410 27.52 7.34 -13.38
CA ASP A 410 27.40 5.96 -12.89
C ASP A 410 28.79 5.30 -12.72
N ASP A 411 29.80 5.70 -13.51
CA ASP A 411 31.18 5.23 -13.35
C ASP A 411 31.85 5.81 -12.09
N ALA A 412 31.67 7.11 -11.83
CA ALA A 412 32.18 7.75 -10.61
C ALA A 412 31.47 7.23 -9.33
N LEU A 413 30.19 6.86 -9.43
CA LEU A 413 29.47 6.18 -8.33
C LEU A 413 30.05 4.80 -8.05
N VAL A 414 30.45 4.06 -9.07
CA VAL A 414 31.16 2.76 -8.90
C VAL A 414 32.47 2.96 -8.16
N GLU A 415 33.27 3.98 -8.53
CA GLU A 415 34.56 4.28 -7.87
C GLU A 415 34.37 4.62 -6.39
N LYS A 416 33.40 5.50 -6.08
CA LYS A 416 33.11 5.85 -4.68
C LYS A 416 32.56 4.68 -3.85
N LEU A 417 31.74 3.81 -4.46
CA LEU A 417 31.28 2.60 -3.82
C LEU A 417 32.44 1.62 -3.58
N MET A 418 33.39 1.56 -4.52
CA MET A 418 34.60 0.73 -4.38
C MET A 418 35.49 1.25 -3.26
N GLU A 419 35.66 2.58 -3.10
CA GLU A 419 36.35 3.20 -1.96
C GLU A 419 35.70 2.87 -0.63
N ALA A 420 34.33 2.77 -0.63
CA ALA A 420 33.56 2.36 0.54
C ALA A 420 33.58 0.83 0.79
N GLY A 421 34.33 0.05 -0.03
CA GLY A 421 34.44 -1.40 0.11
C GLY A 421 33.45 -2.23 -0.72
N TYR A 422 32.59 -1.59 -1.53
CA TYR A 422 31.56 -2.29 -2.31
C TYR A 422 31.97 -2.41 -3.78
N VAL A 423 32.45 -3.56 -4.20
CA VAL A 423 32.84 -3.81 -5.59
C VAL A 423 31.63 -4.25 -6.42
N LEU A 424 31.12 -3.34 -7.25
CA LEU A 424 29.94 -3.55 -8.06
C LEU A 424 30.17 -3.21 -9.53
N ALA A 425 29.48 -3.91 -10.42
CA ALA A 425 29.47 -3.56 -11.83
C ALA A 425 28.62 -2.30 -12.10
N ARG A 426 29.04 -1.44 -13.05
CA ARG A 426 28.30 -0.24 -13.47
C ARG A 426 26.83 -0.50 -13.74
N ARG A 427 26.47 -1.62 -14.41
CA ARG A 427 25.06 -1.97 -14.70
C ARG A 427 24.25 -2.21 -13.42
N THR A 428 24.89 -2.77 -12.39
CA THR A 428 24.24 -3.02 -11.09
C THR A 428 23.99 -1.70 -10.35
N VAL A 429 24.97 -0.79 -10.37
CA VAL A 429 24.84 0.55 -9.77
C VAL A 429 23.73 1.35 -10.47
N ALA A 430 23.71 1.36 -11.80
CA ALA A 430 22.65 2.01 -12.57
C ALA A 430 21.26 1.44 -12.23
N LYS A 431 21.13 0.10 -12.13
CA LYS A 431 19.88 -0.56 -11.73
C LYS A 431 19.43 -0.14 -10.31
N TYR A 432 20.37 -0.07 -9.36
CA TYR A 432 20.02 0.34 -7.98
C TYR A 432 19.69 1.81 -7.89
N ARG A 433 20.40 2.68 -8.63
CA ARG A 433 20.08 4.10 -8.75
C ARG A 433 18.64 4.30 -9.26
N ASP A 434 18.26 3.60 -10.34
CA ASP A 434 16.92 3.67 -10.91
C ASP A 434 15.85 3.14 -9.94
N GLN A 435 16.14 2.05 -9.21
CA GLN A 435 15.25 1.50 -8.18
C GLN A 435 15.04 2.43 -6.98
N LEU A 436 16.03 3.28 -6.67
CA LEU A 436 15.94 4.33 -5.65
C LEU A 436 15.25 5.61 -6.16
N GLY A 437 14.87 5.66 -7.44
CA GLY A 437 14.21 6.82 -8.05
C GLY A 437 15.16 7.96 -8.44
N PHE A 438 16.47 7.76 -8.33
CA PHE A 438 17.44 8.79 -8.75
C PHE A 438 17.64 8.79 -10.27
N SER A 439 17.50 9.97 -10.88
CA SER A 439 17.72 10.15 -12.30
C SER A 439 19.21 10.06 -12.65
N VAL A 440 19.53 9.93 -13.95
CA VAL A 440 20.92 9.95 -14.46
C VAL A 440 21.61 11.28 -14.13
N ALA A 441 22.96 11.28 -14.00
CA ALA A 441 23.75 12.45 -13.61
C ALA A 441 23.36 13.73 -14.37
N ARG A 442 23.11 13.65 -15.70
CA ARG A 442 22.70 14.77 -16.52
C ARG A 442 21.40 15.41 -16.05
N LEU A 443 20.44 14.63 -15.57
CA LEU A 443 19.15 15.12 -15.08
C LEU A 443 19.19 15.55 -13.62
N ARG A 444 20.25 15.23 -12.88
CA ARG A 444 20.47 15.71 -11.51
C ARG A 444 21.23 17.03 -11.45
N LYS A 445 21.84 17.45 -12.58
CA LYS A 445 22.58 18.71 -12.63
C LYS A 445 21.67 19.89 -12.35
N GLU A 446 22.03 20.71 -11.38
CA GLU A 446 21.47 22.03 -11.12
C GLU A 446 22.30 23.12 -11.80
N ILE A 447 21.71 24.32 -12.03
CA ILE A 447 22.33 25.41 -12.78
C ILE A 447 23.38 26.13 -11.94
#